data_f2f45fc0de7be5aa40f66b7a2e04770b
#
_entry.id   f2f45fc0de7be5aa40f66b7a2e04770b
#
_cell.length_a   1.000
_cell.length_b   1.000
_cell.length_c   1.000
_cell.angle_alpha   90.00
_cell.angle_beta   90.00
_cell.angle_gamma   90.00
#
_symmetry.space_group_name_H-M   'P 1'
#
loop_
_entity.id
_entity.type
_entity.pdbx_description
1 polymer ?
#
loop_
_entity_poly.entity_id
_entity_poly.type
_entity_poly.pdbx_seq_one_letter_code
_entity_poly.pdbx_strand_id
1 'polypeptide(L)'
;GDVYKRQINGGVLSRAGHTEGSTDLCRLAGLNPAAVIVEVMNEDGTMARKKDLVAFSKKYDLKIGTIADLINYRIINEKTVEKISQKSVNTKHGKFTIISYKDGITGETHLALKKGKITKSKPTYVRVQQTNFLHDTLQIEEFGSRWSLDAAMKKINKNGSGLIILIDGGKDKEEEIQDLKKSYKQSIPGGIDVRRIGAGSQILRDLGVQKIALLGSKTRYPSISGFGLEVVKYIQK
;
A
#
# COMPACT_ATOMS: atom_id res chain seq x y z
N GLY A 1 31.83 -14.97 -15.57
CA GLY A 1 31.80 -15.94 -14.46
C GLY A 1 30.48 -15.85 -13.72
N ASP A 2 30.01 -16.95 -13.16
CA ASP A 2 28.75 -17.01 -12.42
C ASP A 2 28.81 -16.12 -11.18
N VAL A 3 27.82 -15.25 -11.00
CA VAL A 3 27.70 -14.39 -9.82
C VAL A 3 26.52 -14.88 -8.98
N TYR A 4 26.82 -15.32 -7.77
CA TYR A 4 25.79 -15.68 -6.80
C TYR A 4 25.22 -14.41 -6.16
N LYS A 5 23.91 -14.19 -6.32
CA LYS A 5 23.19 -13.06 -5.71
C LYS A 5 22.22 -13.56 -4.67
N ARG A 6 22.28 -13.01 -3.45
CA ARG A 6 21.29 -13.30 -2.39
C ARG A 6 20.07 -12.42 -2.54
N GLN A 7 18.92 -13.05 -2.41
CA GLN A 7 17.63 -12.37 -2.32
C GLN A 7 17.47 -11.67 -0.96
N ILE A 8 16.77 -10.54 -0.95
CA ILE A 8 16.31 -9.88 0.28
C ILE A 8 15.01 -10.54 0.75
N ASN A 9 14.86 -10.72 2.08
CA ASN A 9 13.63 -11.20 2.67
C ASN A 9 12.44 -10.32 2.23
N GLY A 10 11.31 -10.95 1.89
CA GLY A 10 10.15 -10.26 1.32
C GLY A 10 10.13 -10.23 -0.22
N GLY A 11 11.25 -10.58 -0.89
CA GLY A 11 11.32 -10.68 -2.35
C GLY A 11 11.01 -9.35 -3.04
N VAL A 12 10.24 -9.38 -4.14
CA VAL A 12 9.87 -8.16 -4.89
C VAL A 12 9.05 -7.16 -4.08
N LEU A 13 8.44 -7.57 -2.97
CA LEU A 13 7.74 -6.65 -2.07
C LEU A 13 8.70 -5.80 -1.24
N SER A 14 9.93 -6.27 -1.02
CA SER A 14 10.99 -5.51 -0.35
C SER A 14 11.86 -4.74 -1.35
N ARG A 15 12.25 -5.39 -2.44
CA ARG A 15 13.08 -4.79 -3.50
C ARG A 15 12.57 -5.21 -4.88
N ALA A 16 12.17 -4.25 -5.71
CA ALA A 16 11.66 -4.48 -7.06
C ALA A 16 12.80 -4.83 -8.04
N GLY A 17 13.42 -6.00 -7.87
CA GLY A 17 14.55 -6.47 -8.66
C GLY A 17 14.28 -7.82 -9.34
N HIS A 18 15.05 -8.10 -10.41
CA HIS A 18 14.92 -9.37 -11.15
C HIS A 18 15.41 -10.57 -10.32
N THR A 19 16.40 -10.39 -9.45
CA THR A 19 16.86 -11.41 -8.51
C THR A 19 15.73 -11.85 -7.58
N GLU A 20 15.01 -10.90 -7.01
CA GLU A 20 13.84 -11.15 -6.17
C GLU A 20 12.69 -11.75 -6.97
N GLY A 21 12.43 -11.21 -8.16
CA GLY A 21 11.35 -11.68 -9.04
C GLY A 21 11.52 -13.12 -9.46
N SER A 22 12.73 -13.52 -9.83
CA SER A 22 13.01 -14.88 -10.27
C SER A 22 12.80 -15.91 -9.16
N THR A 23 13.31 -15.63 -7.97
CA THR A 23 13.14 -16.53 -6.81
C THR A 23 11.69 -16.53 -6.29
N ASP A 24 10.99 -15.40 -6.35
CA ASP A 24 9.56 -15.34 -6.04
C ASP A 24 8.71 -16.17 -6.99
N LEU A 25 9.00 -16.14 -8.28
CA LEU A 25 8.31 -17.00 -9.26
C LEU A 25 8.51 -18.48 -8.95
N CYS A 26 9.74 -18.89 -8.61
CA CYS A 26 10.01 -20.27 -8.18
C CYS A 26 9.21 -20.63 -6.92
N ARG A 27 9.20 -19.77 -5.91
CA ARG A 27 8.45 -19.98 -4.67
C ARG A 27 6.93 -20.07 -4.93
N LEU A 28 6.39 -19.18 -5.75
CA LEU A 28 4.97 -19.18 -6.11
C LEU A 28 4.57 -20.43 -6.92
N ALA A 29 5.51 -21.00 -7.67
CA ALA A 29 5.33 -22.26 -8.38
C ALA A 29 5.49 -23.52 -7.47
N GLY A 30 5.76 -23.34 -6.17
CA GLY A 30 6.01 -24.44 -5.23
C GLY A 30 7.38 -25.11 -5.40
N LEU A 31 8.33 -24.43 -6.05
CA LEU A 31 9.68 -24.91 -6.26
C LEU A 31 10.67 -24.30 -5.24
N ASN A 32 11.88 -24.84 -5.17
CA ASN A 32 12.95 -24.21 -4.40
C ASN A 32 13.16 -22.77 -4.89
N PRO A 33 13.34 -21.78 -3.99
CA PRO A 33 13.48 -20.38 -4.35
C PRO A 33 14.89 -20.06 -4.88
N ALA A 34 15.27 -20.73 -5.96
CA ALA A 34 16.53 -20.56 -6.66
C ALA A 34 16.28 -20.51 -8.17
N ALA A 35 16.92 -19.58 -8.86
CA ALA A 35 16.75 -19.39 -10.29
C ALA A 35 18.06 -18.97 -10.95
N VAL A 36 18.22 -19.36 -12.21
CA VAL A 36 19.23 -18.80 -13.10
C VAL A 36 18.62 -17.65 -13.87
N ILE A 37 19.30 -16.52 -13.90
CA ILE A 37 18.88 -15.33 -14.64
C ILE A 37 19.96 -14.95 -15.64
N VAL A 38 19.54 -14.47 -16.81
CA VAL A 38 20.42 -14.02 -17.88
C VAL A 38 19.81 -12.79 -18.56
N GLU A 39 20.66 -11.87 -18.97
CA GLU A 39 20.24 -10.70 -19.73
C GLU A 39 20.17 -11.05 -21.22
N VAL A 40 19.11 -10.58 -21.89
CA VAL A 40 18.92 -10.79 -23.31
C VAL A 40 19.62 -9.67 -24.07
N MET A 41 20.56 -10.05 -24.96
CA MET A 41 21.26 -9.15 -25.86
C MET A 41 20.70 -9.28 -27.29
N ASN A 42 20.72 -8.17 -28.01
CA ASN A 42 20.46 -8.13 -29.45
C ASN A 42 21.67 -8.68 -30.21
N GLU A 43 21.48 -9.02 -31.51
CA GLU A 43 22.54 -9.53 -32.38
C GLU A 43 23.71 -8.53 -32.56
N ASP A 44 23.43 -7.23 -32.42
CA ASP A 44 24.44 -6.17 -32.47
C ASP A 44 25.21 -5.96 -31.16
N GLY A 45 24.94 -6.78 -30.13
CA GLY A 45 25.57 -6.71 -28.82
C GLY A 45 24.96 -5.70 -27.85
N THR A 46 23.94 -4.96 -28.26
CA THR A 46 23.21 -4.05 -27.36
C THR A 46 22.24 -4.83 -26.46
N MET A 47 21.90 -4.27 -25.30
CA MET A 47 20.92 -4.87 -24.40
C MET A 47 19.52 -4.74 -24.96
N ALA A 48 18.80 -5.86 -25.08
CA ALA A 48 17.42 -5.90 -25.52
C ALA A 48 16.52 -5.05 -24.60
N ARG A 49 15.68 -4.24 -25.21
CA ARG A 49 14.69 -3.39 -24.51
C ARG A 49 13.28 -3.91 -24.75
N LYS A 50 12.28 -3.25 -24.16
CA LYS A 50 10.89 -3.73 -24.16
C LYS A 50 10.39 -4.16 -25.55
N LYS A 51 10.70 -3.39 -26.61
CA LYS A 51 10.28 -3.73 -27.99
C LYS A 51 10.92 -5.03 -28.48
N ASP A 52 12.21 -5.17 -28.24
CA ASP A 52 13.02 -6.33 -28.65
C ASP A 52 12.56 -7.57 -27.87
N LEU A 53 12.35 -7.43 -26.55
CA LEU A 53 11.87 -8.50 -25.69
C LEU A 53 10.48 -9.01 -26.07
N VAL A 54 9.57 -8.12 -26.50
CA VAL A 54 8.23 -8.53 -26.99
C VAL A 54 8.36 -9.30 -28.29
N ALA A 55 9.26 -8.88 -29.22
CA ALA A 55 9.51 -9.61 -30.45
C ALA A 55 10.16 -10.97 -30.18
N PHE A 56 11.15 -11.01 -29.28
CA PHE A 56 11.83 -12.21 -28.83
C PHE A 56 10.86 -13.21 -28.19
N SER A 57 10.04 -12.76 -27.27
CA SER A 57 9.00 -13.56 -26.62
C SER A 57 8.08 -14.26 -27.64
N LYS A 58 7.61 -13.52 -28.67
CA LYS A 58 6.77 -14.06 -29.73
C LYS A 58 7.52 -15.07 -30.62
N LYS A 59 8.79 -14.78 -30.97
CA LYS A 59 9.61 -15.62 -31.84
C LYS A 59 9.87 -17.01 -31.20
N TYR A 60 10.05 -17.05 -29.89
CA TYR A 60 10.44 -18.26 -29.17
C TYR A 60 9.33 -18.83 -28.26
N ASP A 61 8.09 -18.32 -28.40
CA ASP A 61 6.93 -18.69 -27.58
C ASP A 61 7.21 -18.63 -26.06
N LEU A 62 7.89 -17.55 -25.64
CA LEU A 62 8.22 -17.32 -24.24
C LEU A 62 7.20 -16.40 -23.58
N LYS A 63 6.92 -16.65 -22.32
CA LYS A 63 6.10 -15.77 -21.50
C LYS A 63 6.91 -14.54 -21.09
N ILE A 64 6.26 -13.38 -21.08
CA ILE A 64 6.84 -12.12 -20.64
C ILE A 64 5.96 -11.52 -19.55
N GLY A 65 6.59 -11.03 -18.49
CA GLY A 65 5.93 -10.36 -17.38
C GLY A 65 6.74 -9.17 -16.91
N THR A 66 6.19 -8.37 -16.02
CA THR A 66 6.89 -7.26 -15.38
C THR A 66 7.01 -7.47 -13.89
N ILE A 67 8.05 -6.90 -13.27
CA ILE A 67 8.19 -6.90 -11.80
C ILE A 67 7.00 -6.20 -11.14
N ALA A 68 6.46 -5.15 -11.78
CA ALA A 68 5.28 -4.44 -11.27
C ALA A 68 4.04 -5.36 -11.21
N ASP A 69 3.81 -6.19 -12.24
CA ASP A 69 2.70 -7.13 -12.24
C ASP A 69 2.88 -8.23 -11.18
N LEU A 70 4.11 -8.70 -10.97
CA LEU A 70 4.41 -9.66 -9.92
C LEU A 70 4.20 -9.07 -8.52
N ILE A 71 4.60 -7.82 -8.28
CA ILE A 71 4.30 -7.10 -7.04
C ILE A 71 2.79 -7.03 -6.81
N ASN A 72 2.04 -6.60 -7.82
CA ASN A 72 0.57 -6.51 -7.72
C ASN A 72 -0.05 -7.89 -7.43
N TYR A 73 0.41 -8.93 -8.12
CA TYR A 73 -0.06 -10.29 -7.89
C TYR A 73 0.16 -10.74 -6.44
N ARG A 74 1.37 -10.54 -5.91
CA ARG A 74 1.71 -10.92 -4.54
C ARG A 74 0.90 -10.13 -3.51
N ILE A 75 0.77 -8.80 -3.68
CA ILE A 75 0.00 -7.93 -2.79
C ILE A 75 -1.47 -8.39 -2.69
N ILE A 76 -2.06 -8.81 -3.80
CA ILE A 76 -3.46 -9.25 -3.86
C ILE A 76 -3.63 -10.65 -3.26
N ASN A 77 -2.70 -11.57 -3.54
CA ASN A 77 -2.85 -12.99 -3.23
C ASN A 77 -2.18 -13.42 -1.91
N GLU A 78 -1.21 -12.67 -1.40
CA GLU A 78 -0.54 -12.97 -0.15
C GLU A 78 -1.08 -12.10 0.99
N LYS A 79 -1.25 -12.69 2.17
CA LYS A 79 -1.58 -11.93 3.39
C LYS A 79 -0.27 -11.44 4.01
N THR A 80 0.00 -10.14 3.87
CA THR A 80 1.24 -9.52 4.38
C THR A 80 1.05 -8.79 5.71
N VAL A 81 -0.19 -8.51 6.10
CA VAL A 81 -0.49 -7.84 7.38
C VAL A 81 -1.20 -8.78 8.34
N GLU A 82 -0.78 -8.75 9.58
CA GLU A 82 -1.33 -9.57 10.67
C GLU A 82 -1.83 -8.71 11.82
N LYS A 83 -3.04 -9.00 12.30
CA LYS A 83 -3.61 -8.34 13.46
C LYS A 83 -2.89 -8.80 14.73
N ILE A 84 -2.31 -7.84 15.48
CA ILE A 84 -1.56 -8.10 16.69
C ILE A 84 -2.42 -7.93 17.95
N SER A 85 -3.14 -6.81 18.04
CA SER A 85 -3.91 -6.48 19.23
C SER A 85 -5.13 -5.63 18.91
N GLN A 86 -6.06 -5.58 19.87
CA GLN A 86 -7.13 -4.59 19.84
C GLN A 86 -7.52 -4.17 21.25
N LYS A 87 -7.86 -2.88 21.40
CA LYS A 87 -8.30 -2.30 22.67
C LYS A 87 -9.32 -1.20 22.43
N SER A 88 -10.37 -1.17 23.28
CA SER A 88 -11.29 -0.03 23.34
C SER A 88 -10.64 1.14 24.09
N VAL A 89 -10.74 2.34 23.51
CA VAL A 89 -10.18 3.57 24.09
C VAL A 89 -11.20 4.70 24.03
N ASN A 90 -11.17 5.58 25.01
CA ASN A 90 -11.91 6.82 24.99
C ASN A 90 -11.03 7.92 24.42
N THR A 91 -11.57 8.69 23.47
CA THR A 91 -10.92 9.83 22.85
C THR A 91 -11.77 11.07 23.03
N LYS A 92 -11.24 12.25 22.72
CA LYS A 92 -12.05 13.49 22.74
C LYS A 92 -13.25 13.45 21.76
N HIS A 93 -13.23 12.52 20.78
CA HIS A 93 -14.32 12.29 19.84
C HIS A 93 -15.13 11.03 20.16
N GLY A 94 -15.11 10.58 21.43
CA GLY A 94 -15.85 9.42 21.90
C GLY A 94 -15.05 8.11 21.83
N LYS A 95 -15.73 7.00 22.02
CA LYS A 95 -15.14 5.67 22.15
C LYS A 95 -14.80 5.09 20.77
N PHE A 96 -13.56 4.63 20.59
CA PHE A 96 -13.07 3.88 19.43
C PHE A 96 -12.42 2.57 19.87
N THR A 97 -12.30 1.63 18.94
CA THR A 97 -11.44 0.46 19.10
C THR A 97 -10.18 0.67 18.28
N ILE A 98 -9.03 0.72 18.92
CA ILE A 98 -7.72 0.68 18.27
C ILE A 98 -7.37 -0.77 17.97
N ILE A 99 -6.90 -1.04 16.77
CA ILE A 99 -6.45 -2.36 16.32
C ILE A 99 -5.08 -2.14 15.68
N SER A 100 -4.09 -2.89 16.13
CA SER A 100 -2.74 -2.85 15.56
C SER A 100 -2.53 -4.02 14.59
N TYR A 101 -1.83 -3.72 13.51
CA TYR A 101 -1.46 -4.67 12.47
C TYR A 101 0.04 -4.60 12.22
N LYS A 102 0.70 -5.74 12.19
CA LYS A 102 2.11 -5.87 11.81
C LYS A 102 2.20 -6.17 10.32
N ASP A 103 3.00 -5.40 9.59
CA ASP A 103 3.38 -5.73 8.23
C ASP A 103 4.61 -6.66 8.27
N GLY A 104 4.44 -7.88 7.76
CA GLY A 104 5.51 -8.89 7.74
C GLY A 104 6.60 -8.62 6.70
N ILE A 105 6.38 -7.66 5.78
CA ILE A 105 7.34 -7.28 4.75
C ILE A 105 8.22 -6.13 5.22
N THR A 106 7.60 -5.04 5.68
CA THR A 106 8.32 -3.83 6.09
C THR A 106 8.72 -3.85 7.56
N GLY A 107 8.08 -4.68 8.37
CA GLY A 107 8.23 -4.68 9.82
C GLY A 107 7.51 -3.50 10.49
N GLU A 108 6.80 -2.66 9.75
CA GLU A 108 6.04 -1.52 10.26
C GLU A 108 4.80 -1.96 11.03
N THR A 109 4.28 -1.07 11.87
CA THR A 109 3.03 -1.31 12.60
C THR A 109 1.99 -0.29 12.19
N HIS A 110 0.93 -0.76 11.55
CA HIS A 110 -0.19 0.06 11.15
C HIS A 110 -1.30 0.03 12.20
N LEU A 111 -2.10 1.10 12.28
CA LEU A 111 -3.20 1.20 13.22
C LEU A 111 -4.53 1.39 12.48
N ALA A 112 -5.57 0.72 12.98
CA ALA A 112 -6.93 0.96 12.57
C ALA A 112 -7.75 1.46 13.78
N LEU A 113 -8.41 2.61 13.62
CA LEU A 113 -9.38 3.11 14.59
C LEU A 113 -10.78 2.78 14.07
N LYS A 114 -11.49 1.91 14.78
CA LYS A 114 -12.82 1.45 14.42
C LYS A 114 -13.88 2.08 15.33
N LYS A 115 -14.94 2.60 14.73
CA LYS A 115 -16.15 3.03 15.40
C LYS A 115 -17.33 2.20 14.92
N GLY A 116 -18.15 1.74 15.87
CA GLY A 116 -19.41 1.05 15.57
C GLY A 116 -19.26 -0.28 14.81
N LYS A 117 -20.36 -0.78 14.27
CA LYS A 117 -20.43 -2.03 13.52
C LYS A 117 -20.19 -1.77 12.03
N ILE A 118 -19.29 -2.51 11.42
CA ILE A 118 -19.05 -2.50 9.98
C ILE A 118 -19.93 -3.59 9.35
N THR A 119 -20.61 -3.24 8.25
CA THR A 119 -21.49 -4.17 7.52
C THR A 119 -21.15 -4.15 6.04
N LYS A 120 -21.24 -5.30 5.39
CA LYS A 120 -20.96 -5.43 3.95
C LYS A 120 -22.00 -4.71 3.07
N SER A 121 -23.23 -4.56 3.57
CA SER A 121 -24.38 -4.01 2.81
C SER A 121 -24.36 -2.49 2.66
N LYS A 122 -23.74 -1.76 3.61
CA LYS A 122 -23.72 -0.29 3.62
C LYS A 122 -22.29 0.22 3.38
N PRO A 123 -22.14 1.35 2.65
CA PRO A 123 -20.84 1.99 2.51
C PRO A 123 -20.28 2.39 3.87
N THR A 124 -19.05 1.97 4.16
CA THR A 124 -18.33 2.33 5.37
C THR A 124 -17.58 3.65 5.17
N TYR A 125 -17.71 4.58 6.11
CA TYR A 125 -16.86 5.77 6.14
C TYR A 125 -15.44 5.36 6.44
N VAL A 126 -14.54 5.62 5.50
CA VAL A 126 -13.13 5.22 5.60
C VAL A 126 -12.23 6.42 5.36
N ARG A 127 -11.25 6.59 6.22
CA ARG A 127 -10.06 7.42 5.99
C ARG A 127 -8.84 6.53 6.01
N VAL A 128 -8.04 6.57 4.96
CA VAL A 128 -6.69 6.00 4.96
C VAL A 128 -5.71 7.15 4.84
N GLN A 129 -4.78 7.24 5.75
CA GLN A 129 -3.73 8.25 5.70
C GLN A 129 -2.43 7.72 6.25
N GLN A 130 -1.35 8.26 5.76
CA GLN A 130 -0.04 8.09 6.32
C GLN A 130 0.06 8.97 7.58
N THR A 131 0.65 8.43 8.64
CA THR A 131 0.92 9.22 9.84
C THR A 131 1.89 10.35 9.50
N ASN A 132 1.56 11.55 9.93
CA ASN A 132 2.41 12.72 9.78
C ASN A 132 2.34 13.56 11.05
N PHE A 133 3.46 13.64 11.77
CA PHE A 133 3.51 14.31 13.06
C PHE A 133 3.16 15.78 12.97
N LEU A 134 3.68 16.47 11.95
CA LEU A 134 3.48 17.91 11.77
C LEU A 134 2.02 18.24 11.47
N HIS A 135 1.39 17.48 10.58
CA HIS A 135 -0.01 17.68 10.20
C HIS A 135 -0.99 17.20 11.27
N ASP A 136 -0.77 16.02 11.85
CA ASP A 136 -1.76 15.37 12.73
C ASP A 136 -1.62 15.81 14.19
N THR A 137 -0.40 16.14 14.66
CA THR A 137 -0.14 16.53 16.06
C THR A 137 -0.02 18.02 16.20
N LEU A 138 0.79 18.69 15.37
CA LEU A 138 0.99 20.13 15.45
C LEU A 138 -0.10 20.91 14.69
N GLN A 139 -0.91 20.25 13.88
CA GLN A 139 -2.01 20.84 13.09
C GLN A 139 -1.56 22.01 12.21
N ILE A 140 -0.36 21.88 11.62
CA ILE A 140 0.22 22.91 10.76
C ILE A 140 -0.71 23.13 9.55
N GLU A 141 -1.10 24.40 9.29
CA GLU A 141 -2.09 24.76 8.28
C GLU A 141 -1.57 24.69 6.84
N GLU A 142 -0.26 24.78 6.65
CA GLU A 142 0.41 24.69 5.35
C GLU A 142 0.13 23.38 4.60
N PHE A 143 -0.34 22.34 5.27
CA PHE A 143 -0.84 21.12 4.63
C PHE A 143 -2.20 21.29 3.95
N GLY A 144 -2.80 22.47 4.01
CA GLY A 144 -4.01 22.83 3.28
C GLY A 144 -5.28 22.12 3.78
N SER A 145 -6.29 22.03 2.90
CA SER A 145 -7.62 21.52 3.22
C SER A 145 -7.73 20.00 3.34
N ARG A 146 -6.63 19.26 3.56
CA ARG A 146 -6.65 17.82 3.74
C ARG A 146 -7.44 17.42 4.99
N TRP A 147 -8.00 16.22 4.97
CA TRP A 147 -8.57 15.60 6.15
C TRP A 147 -7.46 15.34 7.19
N SER A 148 -7.47 16.07 8.31
CA SER A 148 -6.66 15.73 9.47
C SER A 148 -7.25 14.52 10.19
N LEU A 149 -6.44 13.87 11.03
CA LEU A 149 -6.91 12.77 11.88
C LEU A 149 -8.08 13.22 12.76
N ASP A 150 -7.98 14.41 13.35
CA ASP A 150 -9.01 15.02 14.19
C ASP A 150 -10.34 15.18 13.46
N ALA A 151 -10.35 15.78 12.28
CA ALA A 151 -11.53 15.98 11.47
C ALA A 151 -12.17 14.63 11.03
N ALA A 152 -11.34 13.65 10.68
CA ALA A 152 -11.81 12.32 10.31
C ALA A 152 -12.47 11.60 11.51
N MET A 153 -11.86 11.65 12.70
CA MET A 153 -12.42 11.09 13.93
C MET A 153 -13.76 11.73 14.28
N LYS A 154 -13.84 13.07 14.22
CA LYS A 154 -15.09 13.83 14.45
C LYS A 154 -16.20 13.41 13.48
N LYS A 155 -15.86 13.32 12.17
CA LYS A 155 -16.82 12.91 11.13
C LYS A 155 -17.35 11.49 11.33
N ILE A 156 -16.46 10.55 11.60
CA ILE A 156 -16.81 9.14 11.82
C ILE A 156 -17.62 8.98 13.12
N ASN A 157 -17.26 9.72 14.18
CA ASN A 157 -18.04 9.70 15.41
C ASN A 157 -19.47 10.21 15.18
N LYS A 158 -19.64 11.32 14.44
CA LYS A 158 -20.96 11.85 14.06
C LYS A 158 -21.77 10.86 13.23
N ASN A 159 -21.11 10.07 12.36
CA ASN A 159 -21.76 9.04 11.55
C ASN A 159 -22.14 7.78 12.37
N GLY A 160 -21.53 7.59 13.55
CA GLY A 160 -21.74 6.44 14.43
C GLY A 160 -20.98 5.18 14.04
N SER A 161 -20.44 5.10 12.82
CA SER A 161 -19.63 3.96 12.34
C SER A 161 -18.62 4.39 11.28
N GLY A 162 -17.48 3.71 11.23
CA GLY A 162 -16.43 3.94 10.25
C GLY A 162 -15.07 3.49 10.71
N LEU A 163 -14.08 3.71 9.85
CA LEU A 163 -12.69 3.27 10.03
C LEU A 163 -11.72 4.38 9.65
N ILE A 164 -10.66 4.52 10.43
CA ILE A 164 -9.46 5.27 10.06
C ILE A 164 -8.30 4.29 10.05
N ILE A 165 -7.61 4.19 8.94
CA ILE A 165 -6.39 3.40 8.81
C ILE A 165 -5.22 4.36 8.79
N LEU A 166 -4.34 4.24 9.77
CA LEU A 166 -3.09 4.97 9.88
C LEU A 166 -1.98 4.04 9.39
N ILE A 167 -1.47 4.33 8.21
CA ILE A 167 -0.33 3.61 7.65
C ILE A 167 0.94 4.27 8.19
N ASP A 168 1.82 3.49 8.77
CA ASP A 168 3.14 3.98 9.14
C ASP A 168 3.90 4.38 7.87
N GLY A 169 4.46 5.56 7.89
CA GLY A 169 5.11 6.16 6.73
C GLY A 169 6.59 5.92 6.66
N GLY A 170 7.19 5.39 7.72
CA GLY A 170 8.63 5.22 7.82
C GLY A 170 9.44 6.54 7.70
N LYS A 171 8.76 7.68 7.57
CA LYS A 171 9.43 9.00 7.54
C LYS A 171 9.83 9.43 8.94
N ASP A 172 11.06 9.87 9.10
CA ASP A 172 11.48 10.54 10.29
C ASP A 172 11.01 12.01 10.33
N LYS A 173 11.22 12.67 11.47
CA LYS A 173 10.79 14.05 11.64
C LYS A 173 11.56 15.05 10.77
N GLU A 174 12.80 14.74 10.42
CA GLU A 174 13.63 15.59 9.56
C GLU A 174 13.11 15.55 8.12
N GLU A 175 12.73 14.37 7.62
CA GLU A 175 12.10 14.22 6.30
C GLU A 175 10.75 14.95 6.24
N GLU A 176 9.93 14.89 7.29
CA GLU A 176 8.68 15.64 7.36
C GLU A 176 8.91 17.17 7.32
N ILE A 177 9.93 17.67 8.03
CA ILE A 177 10.31 19.10 8.03
C ILE A 177 10.84 19.51 6.65
N GLN A 178 11.61 18.68 5.98
CA GLN A 178 12.08 18.96 4.63
C GLN A 178 10.92 19.03 3.63
N ASP A 179 9.89 18.24 3.82
CA ASP A 179 8.68 18.30 2.98
C ASP A 179 7.90 19.62 3.15
N LEU A 180 7.96 20.25 4.33
CA LEU A 180 7.43 21.61 4.52
C LEU A 180 8.19 22.67 3.72
N LYS A 181 9.51 22.51 3.58
CA LYS A 181 10.36 23.45 2.80
C LYS A 181 10.11 23.34 1.29
N LYS A 182 9.66 22.18 0.83
CA LYS A 182 9.27 21.97 -0.57
C LYS A 182 7.87 22.56 -0.74
N SER A 183 7.74 23.58 -1.60
CA SER A 183 6.43 24.16 -1.91
C SER A 183 5.40 23.06 -2.15
N TYR A 184 4.28 23.10 -1.44
CA TYR A 184 3.24 22.07 -1.41
C TYR A 184 2.73 21.60 -2.79
N LYS A 185 2.83 22.45 -3.83
CA LYS A 185 2.48 22.11 -5.21
C LYS A 185 3.41 21.07 -5.84
N GLN A 186 4.62 20.87 -5.28
CA GLN A 186 5.60 19.88 -5.77
C GLN A 186 5.58 18.57 -4.96
N SER A 187 4.86 18.52 -3.85
CA SER A 187 4.76 17.35 -2.95
C SER A 187 3.64 16.41 -3.38
N ILE A 188 3.44 16.19 -4.67
CA ILE A 188 2.79 14.95 -5.11
C ILE A 188 3.88 13.89 -4.99
N PRO A 189 3.79 12.96 -4.01
CA PRO A 189 4.77 11.90 -3.89
C PRO A 189 4.82 11.17 -5.24
N GLY A 190 5.99 11.00 -5.77
CA GLY A 190 6.19 10.18 -6.96
C GLY A 190 5.53 8.83 -6.78
N GLY A 191 4.50 8.54 -7.56
CA GLY A 191 3.77 7.28 -7.60
C GLY A 191 3.06 6.90 -6.29
N ILE A 192 1.83 6.46 -6.40
CA ILE A 192 1.09 5.86 -5.28
C ILE A 192 1.89 4.60 -4.86
N ASP A 193 2.39 4.55 -3.64
CA ASP A 193 3.09 3.37 -3.13
C ASP A 193 2.11 2.18 -3.06
N VAL A 194 2.21 1.30 -4.03
CA VAL A 194 1.32 0.15 -4.21
C VAL A 194 1.33 -0.76 -2.97
N ARG A 195 2.46 -0.85 -2.26
CA ARG A 195 2.59 -1.65 -1.02
C ARG A 195 1.72 -1.08 0.09
N ARG A 196 1.75 0.23 0.29
CA ARG A 196 0.92 0.92 1.30
C ARG A 196 -0.56 0.85 0.98
N ILE A 197 -0.94 0.94 -0.30
CA ILE A 197 -2.31 0.66 -0.73
C ILE A 197 -2.67 -0.78 -0.42
N GLY A 198 -1.75 -1.72 -0.67
CA GLY A 198 -1.91 -3.13 -0.36
C GLY A 198 -2.17 -3.38 1.12
N ALA A 199 -1.31 -2.86 2.00
CA ALA A 199 -1.47 -2.99 3.45
C ALA A 199 -2.80 -2.40 3.93
N GLY A 200 -3.13 -1.17 3.52
CA GLY A 200 -4.41 -0.52 3.84
C GLY A 200 -5.61 -1.31 3.34
N SER A 201 -5.55 -1.86 2.14
CA SER A 201 -6.62 -2.68 1.55
C SER A 201 -6.81 -4.01 2.29
N GLN A 202 -5.72 -4.69 2.66
CA GLN A 202 -5.77 -5.92 3.44
C GLN A 202 -6.39 -5.68 4.83
N ILE A 203 -6.02 -4.57 5.50
CA ILE A 203 -6.62 -4.19 6.79
C ILE A 203 -8.12 -3.91 6.64
N LEU A 204 -8.54 -3.18 5.62
CA LEU A 204 -9.96 -2.91 5.36
C LEU A 204 -10.75 -4.21 5.11
N ARG A 205 -10.19 -5.12 4.33
CA ARG A 205 -10.79 -6.44 4.07
C ARG A 205 -10.90 -7.28 5.33
N ASP A 206 -9.85 -7.34 6.16
CA ASP A 206 -9.84 -8.05 7.44
C ASP A 206 -10.93 -7.51 8.40
N LEU A 207 -11.19 -6.20 8.36
CA LEU A 207 -12.23 -5.55 9.13
C LEU A 207 -13.65 -5.63 8.50
N GLY A 208 -13.80 -6.37 7.39
CA GLY A 208 -15.08 -6.68 6.77
C GLY A 208 -15.65 -5.60 5.86
N VAL A 209 -14.84 -4.63 5.42
CA VAL A 209 -15.26 -3.60 4.47
C VAL A 209 -15.35 -4.19 3.06
N GLN A 210 -16.36 -3.75 2.31
CA GLN A 210 -16.50 -4.00 0.87
C GLN A 210 -16.77 -2.69 0.13
N LYS A 211 -17.76 -1.91 0.57
CA LYS A 211 -18.12 -0.61 -0.01
C LYS A 211 -17.57 0.53 0.83
N ILE A 212 -16.91 1.47 0.20
CA ILE A 212 -16.17 2.56 0.86
C ILE A 212 -16.81 3.90 0.51
N ALA A 213 -17.16 4.68 1.54
CA ALA A 213 -17.37 6.12 1.46
C ALA A 213 -16.07 6.79 1.93
N LEU A 214 -15.20 7.16 1.00
CA LEU A 214 -13.84 7.62 1.29
C LEU A 214 -13.83 9.09 1.72
N LEU A 215 -13.26 9.36 2.89
CA LEU A 215 -12.98 10.73 3.36
C LEU A 215 -11.69 11.21 2.66
N GLY A 216 -11.85 11.95 1.58
CA GLY A 216 -10.73 12.40 0.75
C GLY A 216 -11.16 12.97 -0.60
N SER A 217 -10.18 13.43 -1.38
CA SER A 217 -10.40 13.85 -2.76
C SER A 217 -10.60 12.67 -3.69
N LYS A 218 -11.23 12.94 -4.83
CA LYS A 218 -11.44 11.91 -5.87
C LYS A 218 -10.08 11.52 -6.48
N THR A 219 -9.64 10.33 -6.15
CA THR A 219 -8.38 9.74 -6.64
C THR A 219 -8.65 8.31 -7.10
N ARG A 220 -8.06 7.92 -8.20
CA ARG A 220 -8.21 6.56 -8.73
C ARG A 220 -7.20 5.63 -8.06
N TYR A 221 -7.71 4.56 -7.47
CA TYR A 221 -6.90 3.50 -6.83
C TYR A 221 -7.07 2.20 -7.61
N PRO A 222 -6.25 1.94 -8.65
CA PRO A 222 -6.49 0.84 -9.58
C PRO A 222 -6.44 -0.55 -8.93
N SER A 223 -5.67 -0.71 -7.86
CA SER A 223 -5.42 -2.02 -7.24
C SER A 223 -6.48 -2.47 -6.23
N ILE A 224 -7.37 -1.57 -5.73
CA ILE A 224 -8.23 -1.92 -4.60
C ILE A 224 -9.36 -2.90 -4.95
N SER A 225 -9.77 -2.93 -6.22
CA SER A 225 -10.77 -3.89 -6.71
C SER A 225 -10.31 -5.34 -6.58
N GLY A 226 -9.00 -5.60 -6.72
CA GLY A 226 -8.39 -6.90 -6.50
C GLY A 226 -8.57 -7.44 -5.07
N PHE A 227 -8.80 -6.55 -4.10
CA PHE A 227 -9.11 -6.91 -2.72
C PHE A 227 -10.62 -7.05 -2.44
N GLY A 228 -11.47 -6.96 -3.46
CA GLY A 228 -12.93 -6.93 -3.29
C GLY A 228 -13.45 -5.66 -2.63
N LEU A 229 -12.72 -4.54 -2.76
CA LEU A 229 -13.07 -3.23 -2.24
C LEU A 229 -13.55 -2.32 -3.37
N GLU A 230 -14.60 -1.54 -3.10
CA GLU A 230 -15.17 -0.57 -4.04
C GLU A 230 -15.35 0.80 -3.37
N VAL A 231 -14.81 1.86 -3.97
CA VAL A 231 -15.10 3.24 -3.55
C VAL A 231 -16.37 3.71 -4.25
N VAL A 232 -17.48 3.74 -3.52
CA VAL A 232 -18.79 4.14 -4.05
C VAL A 232 -19.09 5.61 -3.85
N LYS A 233 -18.38 6.30 -2.93
CA LYS A 233 -18.57 7.71 -2.62
C LYS A 233 -17.29 8.35 -2.11
N TYR A 234 -17.10 9.63 -2.49
CA TYR A 234 -16.07 10.50 -1.92
C TYR A 234 -16.72 11.56 -1.03
N ILE A 235 -16.18 11.76 0.16
CA ILE A 235 -16.64 12.76 1.12
C ILE A 235 -15.55 13.82 1.22
N GLN A 236 -15.88 15.02 0.77
CA GLN A 236 -15.01 16.18 0.90
C GLN A 236 -15.16 16.78 2.31
N LYS A 237 -14.13 17.50 2.75
CA LYS A 237 -14.11 18.22 4.04
C LYS A 237 -15.02 19.42 4.00
#